data_4f0513470e2f67277fd1d1fdfedd5ee0
#
_entry.id   4f0513470e2f67277fd1d1fdfedd5ee0
#
_cell.length_a   1.000
_cell.length_b   1.000
_cell.length_c   1.000
_cell.angle_alpha   90.00
_cell.angle_beta   90.00
_cell.angle_gamma   90.00
#
_symmetry.space_group_name_H-M   'P 1'
#
loop_
_entity.id
_entity.type
_entity.pdbx_description
1 polymer ?
#
loop_
_entity_poly.entity_id
_entity_poly.type
_entity_poly.pdbx_seq_one_letter_code
_entity_poly.pdbx_strand_id
1 'polypeptide(L)'
;MFRDKREVSSIRADWLELICRLDENMKSFDSTSEINKIRQQITEQCRQAGSRKTGIYRLSVPTGGGKTLASLNFALHHALETGKRRIIYVIPYLSITSQTVATFRNMLGLDADSNIVLEHYSTAGLQNSSNTGSAGTSEEENARERQRKLASERWIIRLL
;
A
#
# COMPACT_ATOMS: atom_id res chain seq x y z
N MET A 1 -15.68 -20.31 13.92
CA MET A 1 -15.85 -18.87 13.70
C MET A 1 -16.16 -18.67 12.22
N PHE A 2 -17.45 -18.58 11.86
CA PHE A 2 -17.91 -18.45 10.46
C PHE A 2 -17.69 -17.01 10.01
N ARG A 3 -16.81 -16.79 9.03
CA ARG A 3 -16.71 -15.50 8.33
C ARG A 3 -18.02 -15.23 7.58
N ASP A 4 -18.58 -14.03 7.74
CA ASP A 4 -19.74 -13.61 6.95
C ASP A 4 -19.38 -13.63 5.46
N LYS A 5 -20.17 -14.35 4.65
CA LYS A 5 -19.94 -14.46 3.20
C LYS A 5 -19.98 -13.11 2.48
N ARG A 6 -20.77 -12.14 3.00
CA ARG A 6 -20.86 -10.79 2.44
C ARG A 6 -19.56 -10.01 2.66
N GLU A 7 -18.95 -10.11 3.86
CA GLU A 7 -17.69 -9.46 4.19
C GLU A 7 -16.54 -10.00 3.30
N VAL A 8 -16.47 -11.30 3.12
CA VAL A 8 -15.46 -11.93 2.25
C VAL A 8 -15.62 -11.50 0.80
N SER A 9 -16.84 -11.37 0.31
CA SER A 9 -17.13 -10.92 -1.06
C SER A 9 -16.73 -9.48 -1.28
N SER A 10 -17.00 -8.58 -0.32
CA SER A 10 -16.63 -7.17 -0.42
C SER A 10 -15.11 -6.97 -0.42
N ILE A 11 -14.40 -7.64 0.49
CA ILE A 11 -12.92 -7.57 0.54
C ILE A 11 -12.30 -8.08 -0.77
N ARG A 12 -12.83 -9.14 -1.35
CA ARG A 12 -12.36 -9.64 -2.64
C ARG A 12 -12.59 -8.65 -3.77
N ALA A 13 -13.72 -7.94 -3.77
CA ALA A 13 -14.01 -6.89 -4.73
C ALA A 13 -13.04 -5.72 -4.60
N ASP A 14 -12.71 -5.30 -3.38
CA ASP A 14 -11.74 -4.24 -3.10
C ASP A 14 -10.34 -4.60 -3.65
N TRP A 15 -9.88 -5.84 -3.46
CA TRP A 15 -8.60 -6.30 -4.01
C TRP A 15 -8.56 -6.29 -5.53
N LEU A 16 -9.63 -6.76 -6.17
CA LEU A 16 -9.74 -6.76 -7.63
C LEU A 16 -9.73 -5.35 -8.20
N GLU A 17 -10.43 -4.42 -7.57
CA GLU A 17 -10.43 -3.01 -7.98
C GLU A 17 -9.02 -2.40 -7.90
N LEU A 18 -8.31 -2.60 -6.78
CA LEU A 18 -6.95 -2.08 -6.61
C LEU A 18 -5.96 -2.70 -7.61
N ILE A 19 -6.10 -3.99 -7.92
CA ILE A 19 -5.29 -4.65 -8.95
C ILE A 19 -5.57 -4.05 -10.32
N CYS A 20 -6.84 -3.86 -10.70
CA CYS A 20 -7.19 -3.25 -11.98
C CYS A 20 -6.60 -1.84 -12.13
N ARG A 21 -6.71 -1.01 -11.11
CA ARG A 21 -6.14 0.35 -11.09
C ARG A 21 -4.62 0.34 -11.21
N LEU A 22 -3.95 -0.56 -10.49
CA LEU A 22 -2.50 -0.75 -10.60
C LEU A 22 -2.10 -1.15 -12.03
N ASP A 23 -2.78 -2.14 -12.61
CA ASP A 23 -2.49 -2.63 -13.95
C ASP A 23 -2.70 -1.55 -15.02
N GLU A 24 -3.76 -0.74 -14.90
CA GLU A 24 -4.03 0.39 -15.81
C GLU A 24 -2.92 1.43 -15.74
N ASN A 25 -2.52 1.84 -14.55
CA ASN A 25 -1.46 2.81 -14.38
C ASN A 25 -0.08 2.26 -14.80
N MET A 26 0.15 0.97 -14.65
CA MET A 26 1.39 0.34 -15.12
C MET A 26 1.48 0.24 -16.64
N LYS A 27 0.37 0.18 -17.37
CA LYS A 27 0.35 0.21 -18.85
C LYS A 27 0.83 1.53 -19.43
N SER A 28 0.77 2.63 -18.66
CA SER A 28 1.25 3.95 -19.08
C SER A 28 2.77 4.05 -19.15
N PHE A 29 3.49 3.10 -18.56
CA PHE A 29 4.96 3.10 -18.63
C PHE A 29 5.45 2.69 -20.02
N ASP A 30 6.39 3.49 -20.55
CA ASP A 30 7.06 3.20 -21.82
C ASP A 30 7.70 1.80 -21.78
N SER A 31 7.30 0.94 -22.71
CA SER A 31 7.79 -0.43 -22.83
C SER A 31 8.99 -0.57 -23.79
N THR A 32 9.44 0.51 -24.42
CA THR A 32 10.52 0.47 -25.43
C THR A 32 11.90 0.33 -24.80
N SER A 33 12.10 0.90 -23.62
CA SER A 33 13.37 0.86 -22.89
C SER A 33 13.67 -0.55 -22.34
N GLU A 34 14.90 -1.01 -22.50
CA GLU A 34 15.40 -2.28 -21.94
C GLU A 34 15.15 -2.41 -20.43
N ILE A 35 15.36 -1.33 -19.69
CA ILE A 35 15.11 -1.34 -18.23
C ILE A 35 13.63 -1.53 -17.91
N ASN A 36 12.74 -0.99 -18.71
CA ASN A 36 11.32 -1.13 -18.49
C ASN A 36 10.82 -2.54 -18.85
N LYS A 37 11.40 -3.17 -19.84
CA LYS A 37 11.16 -4.60 -20.14
C LYS A 37 11.55 -5.48 -18.97
N ILE A 38 12.71 -5.24 -18.37
CA ILE A 38 13.17 -5.96 -17.15
C ILE A 38 12.19 -5.72 -15.98
N ARG A 39 11.77 -4.48 -15.75
CA ARG A 39 10.78 -4.15 -14.72
C ARG A 39 9.45 -4.88 -14.93
N GLN A 40 8.97 -4.94 -16.16
CA GLN A 40 7.75 -5.67 -16.49
C GLN A 40 7.90 -7.17 -16.22
N GLN A 41 9.02 -7.79 -16.59
CA GLN A 41 9.30 -9.19 -16.30
C GLN A 41 9.33 -9.46 -14.79
N ILE A 42 9.97 -8.60 -14.00
CA ILE A 42 10.02 -8.72 -12.53
C ILE A 42 8.62 -8.61 -11.95
N THR A 43 7.83 -7.65 -12.40
CA THR A 43 6.46 -7.45 -11.94
C THR A 43 5.58 -8.65 -12.26
N GLU A 44 5.70 -9.22 -13.45
CA GLU A 44 4.95 -10.41 -13.86
C GLU A 44 5.36 -11.64 -13.02
N GLN A 45 6.65 -11.84 -12.76
CA GLN A 45 7.10 -12.90 -11.84
C GLN A 45 6.55 -12.72 -10.42
N CYS A 46 6.49 -11.48 -9.93
CA CYS A 46 5.89 -11.15 -8.64
C CYS A 46 4.39 -11.43 -8.63
N ARG A 47 3.66 -11.10 -9.69
CA ARG A 47 2.24 -11.41 -9.85
C ARG A 47 1.99 -12.91 -9.77
N GLN A 48 2.74 -13.70 -10.54
CA GLN A 48 2.64 -15.18 -10.54
C GLN A 48 3.00 -15.78 -9.17
N ALA A 49 4.01 -15.22 -8.47
CA ALA A 49 4.35 -15.66 -7.13
C ALA A 49 3.25 -15.34 -6.11
N GLY A 50 2.45 -14.28 -6.34
CA GLY A 50 1.31 -13.91 -5.51
C GLY A 50 0.25 -15.01 -5.38
N SER A 51 0.07 -15.83 -6.43
CA SER A 51 -0.88 -16.95 -6.43
C SER A 51 -0.41 -18.19 -5.65
N ARG A 52 0.79 -18.17 -5.09
CA ARG A 52 1.34 -19.30 -4.33
C ARG A 52 0.80 -19.34 -2.91
N LYS A 53 1.01 -20.47 -2.22
CA LYS A 53 0.64 -20.67 -0.81
C LYS A 53 1.30 -19.63 0.10
N THR A 54 0.68 -19.35 1.25
CA THR A 54 1.29 -18.50 2.29
C THR A 54 2.64 -19.03 2.72
N GLY A 55 3.64 -18.15 2.88
CA GLY A 55 5.01 -18.51 3.20
C GLY A 55 5.91 -17.29 3.30
N ILE A 56 7.20 -17.53 3.34
CA ILE A 56 8.24 -16.50 3.31
C ILE A 56 8.74 -16.38 1.86
N TYR A 57 8.66 -15.19 1.29
CA TYR A 57 9.14 -14.89 -0.05
C TYR A 57 10.25 -13.85 0.01
N ARG A 58 11.24 -14.01 -0.85
CA ARG A 58 12.36 -13.07 -0.99
C ARG A 58 12.38 -12.51 -2.39
N LEU A 59 12.37 -11.19 -2.50
CA LEU A 59 12.53 -10.45 -3.76
C LEU A 59 13.96 -9.88 -3.83
N SER A 60 14.76 -10.41 -4.73
CA SER A 60 16.13 -9.95 -4.95
C SER A 60 16.21 -9.30 -6.33
N VAL A 61 16.27 -7.97 -6.36
CA VAL A 61 16.28 -7.16 -7.57
C VAL A 61 17.28 -6.01 -7.39
N PRO A 62 18.08 -5.66 -8.41
CA PRO A 62 19.00 -4.52 -8.37
C PRO A 62 18.29 -3.20 -8.03
N THR A 63 19.05 -2.23 -7.56
CA THR A 63 18.54 -0.86 -7.37
C THR A 63 18.03 -0.31 -8.71
N GLY A 64 16.89 0.37 -8.69
CA GLY A 64 16.22 0.84 -9.92
C GLY A 64 15.38 -0.19 -10.66
N GLY A 65 15.40 -1.47 -10.27
CA GLY A 65 14.64 -2.55 -10.90
C GLY A 65 13.15 -2.62 -10.55
N GLY A 66 12.55 -1.58 -9.97
CA GLY A 66 11.10 -1.51 -9.74
C GLY A 66 10.59 -2.29 -8.53
N LYS A 67 11.43 -2.55 -7.52
CA LYS A 67 11.06 -3.33 -6.32
C LYS A 67 9.75 -2.89 -5.67
N THR A 68 9.53 -1.59 -5.55
CA THR A 68 8.36 -1.01 -4.88
C THR A 68 7.05 -1.45 -5.53
N LEU A 69 6.95 -1.30 -6.86
CA LEU A 69 5.74 -1.68 -7.58
C LEU A 69 5.61 -3.20 -7.74
N ALA A 70 6.71 -3.90 -7.96
CA ALA A 70 6.70 -5.36 -8.04
C ALA A 70 6.26 -6.00 -6.72
N SER A 71 6.70 -5.46 -5.56
CA SER A 71 6.26 -5.93 -4.25
C SER A 71 4.80 -5.60 -3.95
N LEU A 72 4.29 -4.43 -4.39
CA LEU A 72 2.88 -4.08 -4.28
C LEU A 72 2.02 -5.03 -5.11
N ASN A 73 2.41 -5.30 -6.35
CA ASN A 73 1.70 -6.23 -7.22
C ASN A 73 1.64 -7.64 -6.61
N PHE A 74 2.78 -8.15 -6.10
CA PHE A 74 2.80 -9.41 -5.35
C PHE A 74 1.82 -9.40 -4.19
N ALA A 75 1.86 -8.35 -3.35
CA ALA A 75 1.08 -8.29 -2.13
C ALA A 75 -0.44 -8.25 -2.40
N LEU A 76 -0.88 -7.49 -3.41
CA LEU A 76 -2.28 -7.41 -3.82
C LEU A 76 -2.79 -8.77 -4.32
N HIS A 77 -2.06 -9.40 -5.23
CA HIS A 77 -2.43 -10.73 -5.75
C HIS A 77 -2.41 -11.79 -4.64
N HIS A 78 -1.41 -11.76 -3.75
CA HIS A 78 -1.33 -12.70 -2.64
C HIS A 78 -2.46 -12.50 -1.62
N ALA A 79 -2.85 -11.25 -1.34
CA ALA A 79 -3.98 -10.96 -0.49
C ALA A 79 -5.30 -11.47 -1.08
N LEU A 80 -5.51 -11.26 -2.40
CA LEU A 80 -6.67 -11.75 -3.13
C LEU A 80 -6.77 -13.27 -3.06
N GLU A 81 -5.69 -13.99 -3.42
CA GLU A 81 -5.68 -15.45 -3.51
C GLU A 81 -5.79 -16.13 -2.13
N THR A 82 -5.13 -15.56 -1.12
CA THR A 82 -5.11 -16.16 0.22
C THR A 82 -6.20 -15.61 1.14
N GLY A 83 -7.08 -14.74 0.65
CA GLY A 83 -8.18 -14.15 1.41
C GLY A 83 -7.70 -13.29 2.58
N LYS A 84 -6.57 -12.60 2.45
CA LYS A 84 -6.09 -11.65 3.45
C LYS A 84 -6.94 -10.38 3.42
N ARG A 85 -7.08 -9.75 4.57
CA ARG A 85 -7.86 -8.52 4.71
C ARG A 85 -7.01 -7.26 4.63
N ARG A 86 -5.72 -7.38 4.90
CA ARG A 86 -4.80 -6.26 5.06
C ARG A 86 -3.39 -6.61 4.63
N ILE A 87 -2.68 -5.61 4.13
CA ILE A 87 -1.26 -5.66 3.81
C ILE A 87 -0.55 -4.70 4.77
N ILE A 88 0.57 -5.13 5.35
CA ILE A 88 1.41 -4.30 6.20
C ILE A 88 2.79 -4.23 5.56
N TYR A 89 3.24 -3.01 5.24
CA TYR A 89 4.59 -2.73 4.80
C TYR A 89 5.40 -2.16 5.95
N VAL A 90 6.53 -2.78 6.27
CA VAL A 90 7.46 -2.28 7.28
C VAL A 90 8.67 -1.68 6.57
N ILE A 91 8.89 -0.38 6.74
CA ILE A 91 9.96 0.37 6.09
C ILE A 91 10.82 1.04 7.16
N PRO A 92 12.16 0.82 7.17
CA PRO A 92 13.01 1.27 8.27
C PRO A 92 13.28 2.78 8.29
N TYR A 93 12.93 3.52 7.24
CA TYR A 93 13.26 4.94 7.10
C TYR A 93 12.01 5.77 6.77
N LEU A 94 11.75 6.81 7.58
CA LEU A 94 10.58 7.68 7.45
C LEU A 94 10.47 8.37 6.08
N SER A 95 11.59 8.88 5.56
CA SER A 95 11.62 9.54 4.25
C SER A 95 11.20 8.62 3.11
N ILE A 96 11.55 7.33 3.21
CA ILE A 96 11.16 6.32 2.22
C ILE A 96 9.70 5.93 2.41
N THR A 97 9.18 5.94 3.64
CA THR A 97 7.78 5.61 3.93
C THR A 97 6.85 6.59 3.22
N SER A 98 7.04 7.90 3.41
CA SER A 98 6.19 8.92 2.78
C SER A 98 6.26 8.87 1.25
N GLN A 99 7.45 8.67 0.69
CA GLN A 99 7.61 8.49 -0.76
C GLN A 99 6.90 7.23 -1.27
N THR A 100 6.95 6.14 -0.51
CA THR A 100 6.29 4.88 -0.88
C THR A 100 4.77 5.02 -0.79
N VAL A 101 4.24 5.71 0.24
CA VAL A 101 2.81 6.03 0.36
C VAL A 101 2.34 6.84 -0.83
N ALA A 102 3.06 7.91 -1.20
CA ALA A 102 2.71 8.73 -2.35
C ALA A 102 2.71 7.90 -3.65
N THR A 103 3.72 7.04 -3.83
CA THR A 103 3.78 6.13 -4.98
C THR A 103 2.60 5.18 -5.02
N PHE A 104 2.24 4.55 -3.88
CA PHE A 104 1.11 3.61 -3.82
C PHE A 104 -0.21 4.32 -4.11
N ARG A 105 -0.47 5.48 -3.49
CA ARG A 105 -1.68 6.26 -3.76
C ARG A 105 -1.81 6.62 -5.23
N ASN A 106 -0.74 7.13 -5.83
CA ASN A 106 -0.72 7.49 -7.25
C ASN A 106 -1.00 6.27 -8.14
N MET A 107 -0.30 5.15 -7.90
CA MET A 107 -0.45 3.94 -8.71
C MET A 107 -1.79 3.22 -8.53
N LEU A 108 -2.45 3.42 -7.38
CA LEU A 108 -3.78 2.87 -7.09
C LEU A 108 -4.90 3.87 -7.41
N GLY A 109 -4.58 5.06 -7.95
CA GLY A 109 -5.57 6.11 -8.26
C GLY A 109 -6.36 6.54 -7.02
N LEU A 110 -5.66 6.73 -5.89
CA LEU A 110 -6.27 7.09 -4.60
C LEU A 110 -6.00 8.54 -4.26
N ASP A 111 -7.02 9.23 -3.75
CA ASP A 111 -6.90 10.58 -3.23
C ASP A 111 -6.03 10.62 -1.95
N ALA A 112 -5.50 11.80 -1.64
CA ALA A 112 -4.66 12.01 -0.46
C ALA A 112 -5.37 11.64 0.85
N ASP A 113 -6.68 11.85 0.93
CA ASP A 113 -7.52 11.56 2.10
C ASP A 113 -8.05 10.13 2.14
N SER A 114 -7.71 9.31 1.16
CA SER A 114 -8.15 7.91 1.13
C SER A 114 -7.63 7.13 2.33
N ASN A 115 -8.55 6.46 3.04
CA ASN A 115 -8.22 5.58 4.16
C ASN A 115 -7.76 4.17 3.73
N ILE A 116 -7.65 3.92 2.42
CA ILE A 116 -7.20 2.62 1.90
C ILE A 116 -5.72 2.41 2.16
N VAL A 117 -4.90 3.46 2.00
CA VAL A 117 -3.46 3.45 2.30
C VAL A 117 -3.19 4.34 3.50
N LEU A 118 -2.79 3.74 4.61
CA LEU A 118 -2.44 4.44 5.85
C LEU A 118 -0.94 4.50 6.05
N GLU A 119 -0.45 5.70 6.29
CA GLU A 119 0.90 5.95 6.78
C GLU A 119 0.89 6.01 8.32
N HIS A 120 1.79 5.28 8.96
CA HIS A 120 1.89 5.28 10.41
C HIS A 120 3.35 5.26 10.88
N TYR A 121 3.74 6.28 11.62
CA TYR A 121 5.01 6.36 12.33
C TYR A 121 4.85 7.19 13.61
N SER A 122 5.69 6.96 14.60
CA SER A 122 5.57 7.56 15.95
C SER A 122 5.65 9.08 15.96
N THR A 123 6.32 9.71 14.97
CA THR A 123 6.51 11.16 14.87
C THR A 123 5.55 11.85 13.88
N ALA A 124 4.57 11.14 13.32
CA ALA A 124 3.60 11.71 12.37
C ALA A 124 2.79 12.90 12.92
N GLY A 125 2.90 13.19 14.20
CA GLY A 125 2.25 14.32 14.86
C GLY A 125 3.10 15.56 15.06
N LEU A 126 4.41 15.46 14.89
CA LEU A 126 5.30 16.57 15.19
C LEU A 126 5.55 17.49 13.97
N GLN A 127 5.27 17.02 12.76
CA GLN A 127 5.57 17.79 11.55
C GLN A 127 4.49 18.83 11.15
N ASN A 128 3.27 18.75 11.71
CA ASN A 128 2.22 19.72 11.42
C ASN A 128 2.19 20.92 12.41
N SER A 129 3.06 20.97 13.40
CA SER A 129 3.07 22.02 14.43
C SER A 129 4.02 23.19 14.14
N SER A 130 4.68 23.24 12.97
CA SER A 130 5.59 24.36 12.65
C SER A 130 4.92 25.57 11.98
N ASN A 131 3.60 25.59 11.78
CA ASN A 131 2.87 26.74 11.23
C ASN A 131 1.54 26.96 11.98
N THR A 132 1.57 27.41 13.17
CA THR A 132 0.64 28.35 13.83
C THR A 132 0.69 28.17 15.34
N GLY A 133 1.03 29.24 16.03
CA GLY A 133 1.04 29.28 17.51
C GLY A 133 -0.38 29.25 18.08
N SER A 134 -0.80 28.07 18.52
CA SER A 134 -1.80 27.92 19.59
C SER A 134 -1.64 26.49 20.17
N ALA A 135 -0.99 26.43 21.31
CA ALA A 135 -0.72 25.20 22.01
C ALA A 135 -1.97 24.67 22.72
N GLY A 136 -2.24 23.38 22.60
CA GLY A 136 -3.08 22.63 23.53
C GLY A 136 -4.20 21.78 22.93
N THR A 137 -4.92 22.25 21.92
CA THR A 137 -6.09 21.55 21.35
C THR A 137 -5.75 20.68 20.13
N SER A 138 -4.70 21.00 19.42
CA SER A 138 -4.35 20.36 18.16
C SER A 138 -3.75 18.95 18.30
N GLU A 139 -3.01 18.67 19.37
CA GLU A 139 -2.37 17.36 19.56
C GLU A 139 -3.38 16.28 19.96
N GLU A 140 -4.33 16.60 20.82
CA GLU A 140 -5.40 15.68 21.20
C GLU A 140 -6.36 15.41 20.04
N GLU A 141 -6.66 16.43 19.25
CA GLU A 141 -7.53 16.30 18.08
C GLU A 141 -6.85 15.45 16.99
N ASN A 142 -5.59 15.68 16.72
CA ASN A 142 -4.77 14.87 15.83
C ASN A 142 -4.60 13.42 16.34
N ALA A 143 -4.46 13.20 17.64
CA ALA A 143 -4.41 11.87 18.23
C ALA A 143 -5.75 11.14 18.12
N ARG A 144 -6.87 11.84 18.33
CA ARG A 144 -8.24 11.30 18.17
C ARG A 144 -8.55 10.98 16.72
N GLU A 145 -8.14 11.83 15.77
CA GLU A 145 -8.31 11.58 14.35
C GLU A 145 -7.49 10.36 13.88
N ARG A 146 -6.26 10.20 14.38
CA ARG A 146 -5.45 8.99 14.15
C ARG A 146 -6.10 7.74 14.72
N GLN A 147 -6.62 7.81 15.95
CA GLN A 147 -7.34 6.69 16.54
C GLN A 147 -8.59 6.34 15.71
N ARG A 148 -9.32 7.34 15.21
CA ARG A 148 -10.46 7.14 14.32
C ARG A 148 -10.03 6.50 12.99
N LYS A 149 -8.95 6.97 12.36
CA LYS A 149 -8.38 6.37 11.13
C LYS A 149 -7.89 4.95 11.36
N LEU A 150 -7.25 4.68 12.50
CA LEU A 150 -6.80 3.33 12.87
C LEU A 150 -7.96 2.39 13.21
N ALA A 151 -9.01 2.91 13.82
CA ALA A 151 -10.24 2.17 14.12
C ALA A 151 -11.13 1.99 12.89
N SER A 152 -10.91 2.76 11.82
CA SER A 152 -11.62 2.60 10.56
C SER A 152 -11.36 1.20 10.01
N GLU A 153 -12.41 0.43 9.81
CA GLU A 153 -12.32 -0.93 9.25
C GLU A 153 -11.89 -0.93 7.77
N ARG A 154 -11.83 0.23 7.12
CA ARG A 154 -11.64 0.38 5.67
C ARG A 154 -10.18 0.47 5.21
N TRP A 155 -9.19 0.62 6.12
CA TRP A 155 -7.80 0.60 5.64
C TRP A 155 -7.39 -0.81 5.20
N ILE A 156 -6.72 -0.88 4.08
CA ILE A 156 -6.33 -2.14 3.43
C ILE A 156 -4.82 -2.28 3.41
N ILE A 157 -4.09 -1.18 3.23
CA ILE A 157 -2.63 -1.13 3.19
C ILE A 157 -2.14 -0.18 4.27
N ARG A 158 -1.25 -0.64 5.13
CA ARG A 158 -0.61 0.15 6.17
C ARG A 158 0.90 0.14 6.02
N LEU A 159 1.53 1.32 6.05
CA LEU A 159 2.96 1.49 6.08
C LEU A 159 3.39 1.91 7.49
N LEU A 160 4.43 1.25 8.02
CA LEU A 160 4.99 1.44 9.35
C LEU A 160 6.44 1.89 9.26
#